data_3d75914896bbca3fe0f9e1b0abffe87f
#
_entry.id   3d75914896bbca3fe0f9e1b0abffe87f
#
_cell.length_a   1.000
_cell.length_b   1.000
_cell.length_c   1.000
_cell.angle_alpha   90.00
_cell.angle_beta   90.00
_cell.angle_gamma   90.00
#
_symmetry.space_group_name_H-M   'P 1'
#
loop_
_entity.id
_entity.type
_entity.pdbx_description
1 polymer ?
#
loop_
_entity_poly.entity_id
_entity_poly.type
_entity_poly.pdbx_seq_one_letter_code
_entity_poly.pdbx_strand_id
1 'polypeptide(L)'
;MVDLNIEFTRGVLFVRLAGILNEVSSMDVEEKVFEIIKDGGIRFVVFNVKNLEMSDSVKLFDKCQKLLEENDGRMLICGDEMSAYDLEYVSDELSAL
;
A
#
# COMPACT_ATOMS: atom_id res chain seq x y z
N MET A 1 8.87 -2.48 -14.17
CA MET A 1 9.34 -1.45 -13.23
C MET A 1 8.15 -0.70 -12.66
N VAL A 2 8.15 -0.41 -11.37
CA VAL A 2 7.08 0.30 -10.70
C VAL A 2 7.55 1.71 -10.29
N ASP A 3 6.70 2.71 -10.50
CA ASP A 3 6.92 4.06 -10.00
C ASP A 3 6.28 4.21 -8.63
N LEU A 4 7.00 4.78 -7.70
CA LEU A 4 6.59 4.94 -6.31
C LEU A 4 6.56 6.40 -5.93
N ASN A 5 5.40 6.89 -5.46
CA ASN A 5 5.23 8.23 -4.92
C ASN A 5 4.65 8.10 -3.52
N ILE A 6 5.29 8.73 -2.54
CA ILE A 6 4.88 8.66 -1.13
C ILE A 6 4.61 10.07 -0.61
N GLU A 7 3.45 10.22 0.03
CA GLU A 7 3.06 11.47 0.68
C GLU A 7 2.46 11.18 2.04
N PHE A 8 2.89 11.90 3.07
CA PHE A 8 2.32 11.78 4.41
C PHE A 8 1.52 13.03 4.72
N THR A 9 0.22 12.87 4.98
CA THR A 9 -0.66 13.98 5.29
C THR A 9 -1.77 13.55 6.25
N ARG A 10 -2.08 14.41 7.23
CA ARG A 10 -3.14 14.18 8.23
C ARG A 10 -3.04 12.85 8.96
N GLY A 11 -1.82 12.40 9.22
CA GLY A 11 -1.59 11.12 9.91
C GLY A 11 -1.71 9.89 9.02
N VAL A 12 -1.88 10.06 7.71
CA VAL A 12 -2.04 8.97 6.75
C VAL A 12 -0.87 8.97 5.77
N LEU A 13 -0.28 7.81 5.55
CA LEU A 13 0.75 7.62 4.54
C LEU A 13 0.09 7.17 3.24
N PHE A 14 0.18 8.01 2.23
CA PHE A 14 -0.30 7.68 0.89
C PHE A 14 0.83 7.12 0.06
N VAL A 15 0.68 5.89 -0.42
CA VAL A 15 1.66 5.21 -1.27
C VAL A 15 1.02 5.02 -2.64
N ARG A 16 1.48 5.78 -3.62
CA ARG A 16 0.95 5.73 -4.98
C ARG A 16 1.89 4.90 -5.85
N LEU A 17 1.33 3.87 -6.45
CA LEU A 17 2.07 2.93 -7.30
C LEU A 17 1.54 3.00 -8.72
N ALA A 18 2.46 3.02 -9.69
CA ALA A 18 2.12 3.00 -11.10
C ALA A 18 3.09 2.10 -11.86
N GLY A 19 2.66 1.52 -12.97
CA GLY A 19 3.47 0.63 -13.77
C GLY A 19 3.18 -0.84 -13.50
N ILE A 20 4.22 -1.66 -13.40
CA ILE A 20 4.09 -3.10 -13.23
C ILE A 20 4.70 -3.53 -11.90
N LEU A 21 3.88 -4.12 -11.04
CA LEU A 21 4.31 -4.67 -9.75
C LEU A 21 4.38 -6.18 -9.84
N ASN A 22 5.58 -6.73 -9.67
CA ASN A 22 5.83 -8.18 -9.64
C ASN A 22 6.64 -8.51 -8.38
N GLU A 23 7.06 -9.76 -8.22
CA GLU A 23 7.83 -10.18 -7.04
C GLU A 23 9.09 -9.35 -6.83
N VAL A 24 9.82 -9.03 -7.90
CA VAL A 24 11.07 -8.28 -7.80
C VAL A 24 10.82 -6.83 -7.44
N SER A 25 9.93 -6.14 -8.17
CA SER A 25 9.65 -4.73 -7.88
C SER A 25 8.93 -4.53 -6.55
N SER A 26 8.12 -5.52 -6.11
CA SER A 26 7.46 -5.43 -4.81
C SER A 26 8.45 -5.46 -3.63
N MET A 27 9.58 -6.12 -3.79
CA MET A 27 10.62 -6.15 -2.76
C MET A 27 11.18 -4.75 -2.49
N ASP A 28 11.41 -3.97 -3.54
CA ASP A 28 11.87 -2.58 -3.41
C ASP A 28 10.83 -1.70 -2.72
N VAL A 29 9.56 -1.87 -3.08
CA VAL A 29 8.45 -1.14 -2.46
C VAL A 29 8.33 -1.52 -0.98
N GLU A 30 8.36 -2.81 -0.67
CA GLU A 30 8.31 -3.31 0.71
C GLU A 30 9.40 -2.68 1.57
N GLU A 31 10.63 -2.68 1.08
CA GLU A 31 11.76 -2.14 1.83
C GLU A 31 11.55 -0.66 2.19
N LYS A 32 11.17 0.14 1.20
CA LYS A 32 10.97 1.57 1.40
C LYS A 32 9.77 1.90 2.28
N VAL A 33 8.64 1.27 2.02
CA VAL A 33 7.40 1.54 2.74
C VAL A 33 7.48 1.04 4.18
N PHE A 34 7.99 -0.16 4.40
CA PHE A 34 8.08 -0.75 5.73
C PHE A 34 9.06 0.01 6.62
N GLU A 35 10.15 0.49 6.05
CA GLU A 35 11.10 1.35 6.76
C GLU A 35 10.43 2.63 7.27
N ILE A 36 9.65 3.30 6.41
CA ILE A 36 8.91 4.50 6.79
C ILE A 36 7.89 4.20 7.88
N ILE A 37 7.15 3.11 7.75
CA ILE A 37 6.15 2.70 8.74
C ILE A 37 6.80 2.45 10.11
N LYS A 38 7.89 1.71 10.14
CA LYS A 38 8.57 1.37 11.39
C LYS A 38 9.23 2.58 12.04
N ASP A 39 9.96 3.36 11.26
CA ASP A 39 10.71 4.50 11.77
C ASP A 39 9.80 5.66 12.17
N GLY A 40 8.72 5.87 11.43
CA GLY A 40 7.80 6.96 11.66
C GLY A 40 6.64 6.65 12.59
N GLY A 41 6.48 5.39 13.01
CA GLY A 41 5.33 4.98 13.81
C GLY A 41 4.00 5.13 13.07
N ILE A 42 4.01 4.94 11.77
CA ILE A 42 2.84 5.10 10.91
C ILE A 42 1.81 4.02 11.23
N ARG A 43 0.55 4.40 11.41
CA ARG A 43 -0.55 3.49 11.68
C ARG A 43 -1.54 3.37 10.55
N PHE A 44 -1.65 4.39 9.68
CA PHE A 44 -2.62 4.42 8.60
C PHE A 44 -1.90 4.55 7.27
N VAL A 45 -2.15 3.60 6.38
CA VAL A 45 -1.53 3.57 5.05
C VAL A 45 -2.61 3.36 3.99
N VAL A 46 -2.55 4.15 2.93
CA VAL A 46 -3.42 4.02 1.76
C VAL A 46 -2.56 3.74 0.54
N PHE A 47 -2.79 2.62 -0.11
CA PHE A 47 -2.15 2.30 -1.38
C PHE A 47 -3.06 2.72 -2.54
N ASN A 48 -2.60 3.63 -3.38
CA ASN A 48 -3.30 3.98 -4.60
C ASN A 48 -2.73 3.14 -5.74
N VAL A 49 -3.57 2.26 -6.28
CA VAL A 49 -3.18 1.29 -7.31
C VAL A 49 -3.96 1.47 -8.61
N LYS A 50 -4.58 2.62 -8.82
CA LYS A 50 -5.40 2.88 -10.00
C LYS A 50 -4.65 2.73 -11.32
N ASN A 51 -3.34 3.01 -11.32
CA ASN A 51 -2.49 2.97 -12.50
C ASN A 51 -1.50 1.82 -12.46
N LEU A 52 -1.81 0.77 -11.70
CA LEU A 52 -0.91 -0.34 -11.47
C LEU A 52 -1.39 -1.62 -12.12
N GLU A 53 -0.47 -2.32 -12.80
CA GLU A 53 -0.65 -3.72 -13.19
C GLU A 53 0.13 -4.59 -12.21
N MET A 54 -0.47 -5.68 -11.74
CA MET A 54 0.10 -6.47 -10.66
C MET A 54 0.00 -7.96 -10.96
N SER A 55 1.06 -8.71 -10.66
CA SER A 55 1.04 -10.17 -10.76
C SER A 55 0.43 -10.80 -9.51
N ASP A 56 -0.10 -12.02 -9.66
CA ASP A 56 -0.77 -12.75 -8.58
C ASP A 56 0.19 -13.18 -7.46
N SER A 57 1.49 -13.19 -7.71
CA SER A 57 2.50 -13.62 -6.74
C SER A 57 2.91 -12.53 -5.75
N VAL A 58 2.40 -11.32 -5.91
CA VAL A 58 2.77 -10.18 -5.04
C VAL A 58 2.14 -10.35 -3.66
N LYS A 59 2.95 -10.26 -2.62
CA LYS A 59 2.54 -10.38 -1.22
C LYS A 59 2.66 -9.08 -0.42
N LEU A 60 2.98 -7.99 -1.09
CA LEU A 60 3.21 -6.68 -0.46
C LEU A 60 2.05 -6.26 0.44
N PHE A 61 0.82 -6.33 -0.06
CA PHE A 61 -0.35 -5.83 0.66
C PHE A 61 -0.67 -6.68 1.89
N ASP A 62 -0.56 -7.99 1.79
CA ASP A 62 -0.78 -8.89 2.92
C ASP A 62 0.25 -8.65 4.02
N LYS A 63 1.52 -8.49 3.65
CA LYS A 63 2.59 -8.21 4.60
C LYS A 63 2.42 -6.86 5.29
N CYS A 64 2.05 -5.84 4.52
CA CYS A 64 1.81 -4.50 5.05
C CYS A 64 0.63 -4.49 6.01
N GLN A 65 -0.46 -5.17 5.65
CA GLN A 65 -1.64 -5.27 6.51
C GLN A 65 -1.29 -5.92 7.86
N LYS A 66 -0.54 -7.01 7.85
CA LYS A 66 -0.09 -7.67 9.09
C LYS A 66 0.77 -6.76 9.95
N LEU A 67 1.70 -6.05 9.32
CA LEU A 67 2.57 -5.12 10.02
C LEU A 67 1.76 -4.02 10.72
N LEU A 68 0.77 -3.48 10.05
CA LEU A 68 -0.10 -2.43 10.60
C LEU A 68 -1.01 -2.98 11.70
N GLU A 69 -1.58 -4.16 11.52
CA GLU A 69 -2.43 -4.79 12.53
C GLU A 69 -1.68 -5.03 13.84
N GLU A 70 -0.41 -5.42 13.78
CA GLU A 70 0.43 -5.60 14.96
C GLU A 70 0.61 -4.31 15.76
N ASN A 71 0.43 -3.15 15.13
CA ASN A 71 0.59 -1.83 15.73
C ASN A 71 -0.73 -1.07 15.87
N ASP A 72 -1.88 -1.77 15.85
CA ASP A 72 -3.21 -1.19 15.90
C ASP A 72 -3.49 -0.24 14.73
N GLY A 73 -2.90 -0.52 13.58
CA GLY A 73 -3.04 0.30 12.38
C GLY A 73 -4.05 -0.25 11.39
N ARG A 74 -4.17 0.42 10.27
CA ARG A 74 -5.14 0.09 9.22
C ARG A 74 -4.56 0.39 7.85
N MET A 75 -4.88 -0.48 6.88
CA MET A 75 -4.50 -0.31 5.48
C MET A 75 -5.74 -0.26 4.61
N LEU A 76 -5.78 0.69 3.67
CA LEU A 76 -6.83 0.79 2.67
C LEU A 76 -6.22 0.74 1.27
N ILE A 77 -6.97 0.21 0.32
CA ILE A 77 -6.59 0.19 -1.10
C ILE A 77 -7.49 1.15 -1.86
N CYS A 78 -6.87 2.08 -2.58
CA CYS A 78 -7.56 3.03 -3.43
C CYS A 78 -7.44 2.55 -4.89
N GLY A 79 -8.55 2.15 -5.50
CA GLY A 79 -8.57 1.63 -6.85
C GLY A 79 -9.66 0.58 -7.03
N ASP A 80 -9.54 -0.19 -8.11
CA ASP A 80 -10.47 -1.28 -8.37
C ASP A 80 -10.26 -2.43 -7.40
N GLU A 81 -11.34 -3.08 -7.00
CA GLU A 81 -11.28 -4.22 -6.11
C GLU A 81 -10.49 -5.37 -6.74
N MET A 82 -9.52 -5.88 -6.00
CA MET A 82 -8.70 -7.01 -6.42
C MET A 82 -9.22 -8.28 -5.75
N SER A 83 -9.91 -9.12 -6.51
CA SER A 83 -10.59 -10.31 -5.98
C SER A 83 -9.66 -11.32 -5.29
N ALA A 84 -8.38 -11.26 -5.54
CA ALA A 84 -7.39 -12.15 -4.92
C ALA A 84 -7.02 -11.76 -3.48
N TYR A 85 -7.47 -10.59 -3.01
CA TYR A 85 -7.11 -10.06 -1.69
C TYR A 85 -8.35 -9.72 -0.88
N ASP A 86 -8.34 -10.10 0.39
CA ASP A 86 -9.37 -9.73 1.37
C ASP A 86 -8.95 -8.45 2.08
N LEU A 87 -9.06 -7.33 1.36
CA LEU A 87 -8.60 -6.02 1.80
C LEU A 87 -9.74 -5.00 1.77
N GLU A 88 -9.58 -3.90 2.50
CA GLU A 88 -10.52 -2.79 2.44
C GLU A 88 -10.21 -1.89 1.24
N TYR A 89 -11.24 -1.53 0.51
CA TYR A 89 -11.13 -0.72 -0.71
C TYR A 89 -11.90 0.58 -0.60
N VAL A 90 -11.33 1.64 -1.16
CA VAL A 90 -12.00 2.94 -1.32
C VAL A 90 -11.87 3.39 -2.77
N SER A 91 -12.81 4.21 -3.24
CA SER A 91 -12.82 4.64 -4.64
C SER A 91 -11.75 5.69 -4.95
N ASP A 92 -11.37 6.51 -3.96
CA ASP A 92 -10.35 7.53 -4.11
C ASP A 92 -9.66 7.82 -2.77
N GLU A 93 -8.57 8.59 -2.83
CA GLU A 93 -7.80 8.93 -1.63
C GLU A 93 -8.56 9.82 -0.64
N LEU A 94 -9.44 10.66 -1.14
CA LEU A 94 -10.22 11.55 -0.29
C LEU A 94 -11.17 10.77 0.62
N SER A 95 -11.73 9.67 0.11
CA SER A 95 -12.61 8.78 0.89
C SER A 95 -11.87 8.08 2.03
N ALA A 96 -10.54 7.99 1.99
CA ALA A 96 -9.73 7.37 3.02
C ALA A 96 -9.41 8.31 4.18
N LEU A 97 -9.65 9.59 4.02
CA LEU A 97 -9.47 10.58 5.06
C LEU A 97 -10.77 10.75 5.85
#